data_96a92dde3d1903a8d8b1a3a722c206a2
#
_entry.id   96a92dde3d1903a8d8b1a3a722c206a2
#
_cell.length_a   1.000
_cell.length_b   1.000
_cell.length_c   1.000
_cell.angle_alpha   90.00
_cell.angle_beta   90.00
_cell.angle_gamma   90.00
#
_symmetry.space_group_name_H-M   'P 1'
#
loop_
_entity.id
_entity.type
_entity.pdbx_description
1 polymer ?
#
loop_
_entity_poly.entity_id
_entity_poly.type
_entity_poly.pdbx_seq_one_letter_code
_entity_poly.pdbx_strand_id
1 'polypeptide(L)'
;MIDAAMSSFFASAQLSVSVSDIDGYVAKLTPGMSDEDIGKSLFTVLYRHEKKVKADISSISADAAANVTSQQQIDTLVQKVSDDAKRRLAEYTIKRHQIIQLAKSLLKYTDEERRSYHWERTLHEIICPMGKMLSNREYNDHNLWLVDDLLSYYSFFASDKAMSSFGVEGERKEPDLIFLNPYGFRREGTNDPVVIVEFKRPGDEQMSSDPVDQVLEYVEKLRSKTVRDQEGAVVSEIGDDTPFECIILCDLTEGAKRRFKRGLAHNPTPDGQGFYGFSPAHRASLRVLSYRKVFRDAELRNHSFFNRLGLLPEEVRSALKERTDVDRDVAAE
;
A
#
# COMPACT_ATOMS: atom_id res chain seq x y z
N MET A 1 5.37 13.59 -19.13
CA MET A 1 4.41 13.26 -18.05
C MET A 1 2.98 13.05 -18.55
N ILE A 2 2.48 13.90 -19.47
CA ILE A 2 1.14 13.79 -20.07
C ILE A 2 1.01 12.52 -20.91
N ASP A 3 2.02 12.16 -21.72
CA ASP A 3 2.04 10.95 -22.54
C ASP A 3 1.95 9.64 -21.72
N ALA A 4 2.58 9.57 -20.56
CA ALA A 4 2.53 8.37 -19.73
C ALA A 4 1.16 8.19 -19.05
N ALA A 5 0.51 9.28 -18.63
CA ALA A 5 -0.82 9.23 -18.04
C ALA A 5 -1.88 8.89 -19.11
N MET A 6 -1.77 9.46 -20.29
CA MET A 6 -2.65 9.15 -21.43
C MET A 6 -2.46 7.72 -21.91
N SER A 7 -1.23 7.25 -22.06
CA SER A 7 -0.91 5.87 -22.43
C SER A 7 -1.47 4.86 -21.42
N SER A 8 -1.38 5.15 -20.12
CA SER A 8 -1.92 4.29 -19.05
C SER A 8 -3.45 4.27 -19.05
N PHE A 9 -4.09 5.41 -19.33
CA PHE A 9 -5.54 5.51 -19.42
C PHE A 9 -6.09 4.77 -20.64
N PHE A 10 -5.40 4.88 -21.79
CA PHE A 10 -5.73 4.10 -22.99
C PHE A 10 -5.56 2.60 -22.78
N ALA A 11 -4.51 2.16 -22.09
CA ALA A 11 -4.30 0.74 -21.77
C ALA A 11 -5.43 0.19 -20.88
N SER A 12 -5.91 0.96 -19.89
CA SER A 12 -7.05 0.56 -19.08
C SER A 12 -8.36 0.50 -19.85
N ALA A 13 -8.57 1.43 -20.79
CA ALA A 13 -9.74 1.43 -21.67
C ALA A 13 -9.76 0.24 -22.63
N GLN A 14 -8.62 -0.16 -23.18
CA GLN A 14 -8.51 -1.33 -24.08
C GLN A 14 -8.88 -2.65 -23.41
N LEU A 15 -8.74 -2.77 -22.09
CA LEU A 15 -9.08 -3.99 -21.35
C LEU A 15 -10.58 -4.20 -21.13
N SER A 16 -11.42 -3.18 -21.29
CA SER A 16 -12.82 -3.23 -20.89
C SER A 16 -13.83 -2.87 -21.96
N VAL A 17 -13.40 -2.14 -22.98
CA VAL A 17 -14.29 -1.65 -24.05
C VAL A 17 -14.07 -2.54 -25.28
N SER A 18 -15.15 -2.93 -25.96
CA SER A 18 -15.01 -3.73 -27.17
C SER A 18 -14.18 -2.97 -28.21
N VAL A 19 -13.41 -3.70 -29.03
CA VAL A 19 -12.60 -3.10 -30.11
C VAL A 19 -13.45 -2.16 -30.97
N SER A 20 -14.70 -2.54 -31.25
CA SER A 20 -15.64 -1.71 -32.01
C SER A 20 -16.01 -0.39 -31.32
N ASP A 21 -16.10 -0.35 -30.02
CA ASP A 21 -16.39 0.86 -29.26
C ASP A 21 -15.16 1.79 -29.20
N ILE A 22 -13.95 1.19 -29.12
CA ILE A 22 -12.68 1.92 -29.19
C ILE A 22 -12.51 2.53 -30.59
N ASP A 23 -12.68 1.73 -31.62
CA ASP A 23 -12.59 2.20 -33.01
C ASP A 23 -13.61 3.31 -33.28
N GLY A 24 -14.83 3.16 -32.80
CA GLY A 24 -15.89 4.19 -32.88
C GLY A 24 -15.57 5.45 -32.06
N TYR A 25 -14.77 5.33 -31.01
CA TYR A 25 -14.24 6.47 -30.24
C TYR A 25 -13.10 7.16 -30.99
N VAL A 26 -12.11 6.40 -31.43
CA VAL A 26 -10.95 6.92 -32.17
C VAL A 26 -11.38 7.64 -33.45
N ALA A 27 -12.37 7.11 -34.13
CA ALA A 27 -12.94 7.75 -35.32
C ALA A 27 -13.60 9.13 -35.07
N LYS A 28 -13.92 9.46 -33.82
CA LYS A 28 -14.48 10.76 -33.41
C LYS A 28 -13.42 11.76 -32.95
N LEU A 29 -12.18 11.31 -32.74
CA LEU A 29 -11.10 12.22 -32.42
C LEU A 29 -10.72 13.04 -33.65
N THR A 30 -10.72 14.36 -33.51
CA THR A 30 -10.33 15.28 -34.57
C THR A 30 -8.98 15.91 -34.25
N PRO A 31 -8.15 16.19 -35.29
CA PRO A 31 -6.91 16.93 -35.10
C PRO A 31 -7.18 18.27 -34.41
N GLY A 32 -6.45 18.57 -33.32
CA GLY A 32 -6.61 19.82 -32.58
C GLY A 32 -7.53 19.76 -31.37
N MET A 33 -8.11 18.59 -31.03
CA MET A 33 -8.78 18.43 -29.75
C MET A 33 -7.82 18.62 -28.60
N SER A 34 -8.25 19.30 -27.52
CA SER A 34 -7.48 19.44 -26.31
C SER A 34 -7.44 18.10 -25.52
N ASP A 35 -6.41 17.89 -24.70
CA ASP A 35 -6.31 16.73 -23.82
C ASP A 35 -7.53 16.62 -22.88
N GLU A 36 -8.10 17.77 -22.49
CA GLU A 36 -9.31 17.84 -21.68
C GLU A 36 -10.54 17.31 -22.42
N ASP A 37 -10.72 17.68 -23.70
CA ASP A 37 -11.85 17.21 -24.52
C ASP A 37 -11.72 15.71 -24.82
N ILE A 38 -10.51 15.25 -25.10
CA ILE A 38 -10.20 13.83 -25.27
C ILE A 38 -10.55 13.08 -24.00
N GLY A 39 -10.12 13.57 -22.85
CA GLY A 39 -10.43 12.98 -21.53
C GLY A 39 -11.92 12.91 -21.24
N LYS A 40 -12.67 14.00 -21.46
CA LYS A 40 -14.14 14.06 -21.29
C LYS A 40 -14.86 13.07 -22.20
N SER A 41 -14.43 13.00 -23.45
CA SER A 41 -15.01 12.09 -24.43
C SER A 41 -14.80 10.63 -24.05
N LEU A 42 -13.58 10.27 -23.64
CA LEU A 42 -13.23 8.93 -23.18
C LEU A 42 -13.98 8.56 -21.90
N PHE A 43 -14.06 9.46 -20.93
CA PHE A 43 -14.86 9.26 -19.72
C PHE A 43 -16.31 8.95 -20.04
N THR A 44 -16.89 9.65 -21.04
CA THR A 44 -18.28 9.40 -21.47
C THR A 44 -18.46 7.98 -22.03
N VAL A 45 -17.51 7.48 -22.81
CA VAL A 45 -17.53 6.10 -23.33
C VAL A 45 -17.44 5.09 -22.20
N LEU A 46 -16.50 5.26 -21.28
CA LEU A 46 -16.32 4.37 -20.13
C LEU A 46 -17.57 4.37 -19.21
N TYR A 47 -18.13 5.54 -18.94
CA TYR A 47 -19.36 5.66 -18.14
C TYR A 47 -20.54 4.95 -18.76
N ARG A 48 -20.73 5.08 -20.08
CA ARG A 48 -21.79 4.36 -20.81
C ARG A 48 -21.59 2.85 -20.75
N HIS A 49 -20.35 2.41 -20.92
CA HIS A 49 -20.01 0.99 -20.81
C HIS A 49 -20.32 0.45 -19.41
N GLU A 50 -19.88 1.14 -18.36
CA GLU A 50 -20.16 0.76 -16.98
C GLU A 50 -21.67 0.71 -16.67
N LYS A 51 -22.41 1.72 -17.14
CA LYS A 51 -23.88 1.74 -16.99
C LYS A 51 -24.55 0.55 -17.68
N LYS A 52 -24.06 0.20 -18.87
CA LYS A 52 -24.55 -0.96 -19.63
C LYS A 52 -24.26 -2.28 -18.91
N VAL A 53 -23.04 -2.47 -18.41
CA VAL A 53 -22.66 -3.67 -17.65
C VAL A 53 -23.53 -3.80 -16.40
N LYS A 54 -23.76 -2.71 -15.65
CA LYS A 54 -24.66 -2.72 -14.48
C LYS A 54 -26.10 -3.08 -14.85
N ALA A 55 -26.60 -2.54 -15.94
CA ALA A 55 -27.96 -2.86 -16.42
C ALA A 55 -28.07 -4.33 -16.84
N ASP A 56 -27.08 -4.86 -17.57
CA ASP A 56 -27.03 -6.26 -18.00
C ASP A 56 -26.98 -7.19 -16.79
N ILE A 57 -26.19 -6.88 -15.73
CA ILE A 57 -26.16 -7.64 -14.47
C ILE A 57 -27.54 -7.66 -13.84
N SER A 58 -28.20 -6.50 -13.72
CA SER A 58 -29.52 -6.39 -13.09
C SER A 58 -30.59 -7.18 -13.87
N SER A 59 -30.56 -7.09 -15.20
CA SER A 59 -31.50 -7.82 -16.06
C SER A 59 -31.33 -9.33 -15.94
N ILE A 60 -30.09 -9.83 -16.10
CA ILE A 60 -29.80 -11.26 -16.02
C ILE A 60 -30.07 -11.83 -14.61
N SER A 61 -29.81 -11.03 -13.56
CA SER A 61 -30.15 -11.44 -12.19
C SER A 61 -31.65 -11.59 -11.99
N ALA A 62 -32.45 -10.70 -12.59
CA ALA A 62 -33.90 -10.81 -12.57
C ALA A 62 -34.40 -12.02 -13.38
N ASP A 63 -33.87 -12.26 -14.57
CA ASP A 63 -34.17 -13.39 -15.43
C ASP A 63 -33.76 -14.74 -14.78
N ALA A 64 -32.62 -14.77 -14.08
CA ALA A 64 -32.17 -15.93 -13.33
C ALA A 64 -33.13 -16.26 -12.16
N ALA A 65 -33.61 -15.25 -11.45
CA ALA A 65 -34.60 -15.42 -10.40
C ALA A 65 -35.96 -15.98 -10.95
N ALA A 66 -36.26 -15.69 -12.22
CA ALA A 66 -37.41 -16.20 -12.94
C ALA A 66 -37.20 -17.56 -13.65
N ASN A 67 -35.97 -18.15 -13.54
CA ASN A 67 -35.58 -19.39 -14.23
C ASN A 67 -35.67 -19.32 -15.78
N VAL A 68 -35.47 -18.14 -16.36
CA VAL A 68 -35.57 -17.90 -17.82
C VAL A 68 -34.19 -17.71 -18.48
N THR A 69 -33.11 -17.62 -17.69
CA THR A 69 -31.77 -17.31 -18.16
C THR A 69 -31.10 -18.47 -18.91
N SER A 70 -30.62 -18.26 -20.11
CA SER A 70 -29.83 -19.25 -20.84
C SER A 70 -28.36 -19.26 -20.38
N GLN A 71 -27.67 -20.42 -20.51
CA GLN A 71 -26.25 -20.56 -20.20
C GLN A 71 -25.41 -19.52 -20.97
N GLN A 72 -25.71 -19.27 -22.23
CA GLN A 72 -25.00 -18.30 -23.06
C GLN A 72 -25.11 -16.86 -22.53
N GLN A 73 -26.24 -16.47 -21.96
CA GLN A 73 -26.41 -15.16 -21.31
C GLN A 73 -25.55 -15.06 -20.06
N ILE A 74 -25.50 -16.13 -19.26
CA ILE A 74 -24.66 -16.20 -18.08
C ILE A 74 -23.17 -16.07 -18.47
N ASP A 75 -22.71 -16.85 -19.45
CA ASP A 75 -21.32 -16.83 -19.91
C ASP A 75 -20.92 -15.44 -20.43
N THR A 76 -21.81 -14.80 -21.20
CA THR A 76 -21.59 -13.43 -21.68
C THR A 76 -21.48 -12.42 -20.54
N LEU A 77 -22.31 -12.56 -19.51
CA LEU A 77 -22.27 -11.70 -18.33
C LEU A 77 -21.00 -11.91 -17.54
N VAL A 78 -20.61 -13.15 -17.29
CA VAL A 78 -19.37 -13.49 -16.56
C VAL A 78 -18.17 -12.86 -17.28
N GLN A 79 -18.13 -12.93 -18.61
CA GLN A 79 -17.06 -12.29 -19.39
C GLN A 79 -17.05 -10.78 -19.20
N LYS A 80 -18.20 -10.10 -19.33
CA LYS A 80 -18.32 -8.64 -19.15
C LYS A 80 -17.91 -8.21 -17.73
N VAL A 81 -18.32 -8.93 -16.69
CA VAL A 81 -17.94 -8.66 -15.31
C VAL A 81 -16.42 -8.84 -15.12
N SER A 82 -15.86 -9.90 -15.73
CA SER A 82 -14.41 -10.14 -15.70
C SER A 82 -13.63 -8.99 -16.35
N ASP A 83 -14.09 -8.48 -17.49
CA ASP A 83 -13.43 -7.39 -18.21
C ASP A 83 -13.53 -6.06 -17.44
N ASP A 84 -14.68 -5.76 -16.82
CA ASP A 84 -14.83 -4.59 -15.95
C ASP A 84 -13.93 -4.70 -14.71
N ALA A 85 -13.83 -5.89 -14.10
CA ALA A 85 -12.94 -6.12 -12.98
C ALA A 85 -11.46 -5.93 -13.35
N LYS A 86 -11.03 -6.41 -14.52
CA LYS A 86 -9.67 -6.19 -15.06
C LYS A 86 -9.38 -4.70 -15.24
N ARG A 87 -10.33 -3.93 -15.80
CA ARG A 87 -10.19 -2.49 -15.97
C ARG A 87 -9.97 -1.79 -14.62
N ARG A 88 -10.83 -2.06 -13.64
CA ARG A 88 -10.72 -1.45 -12.30
C ARG A 88 -9.39 -1.81 -11.62
N LEU A 89 -8.95 -3.06 -11.79
CA LEU A 89 -7.66 -3.50 -11.30
C LEU A 89 -6.51 -2.76 -12.01
N ALA A 90 -6.61 -2.52 -13.32
CA ALA A 90 -5.62 -1.76 -14.08
C ALA A 90 -5.53 -0.31 -13.59
N GLU A 91 -6.67 0.38 -13.42
CA GLU A 91 -6.72 1.74 -12.88
C GLU A 91 -6.07 1.82 -11.49
N TYR A 92 -6.42 0.89 -10.61
CA TYR A 92 -5.83 0.79 -9.27
C TYR A 92 -4.32 0.55 -9.31
N THR A 93 -3.87 -0.36 -10.16
CA THR A 93 -2.44 -0.71 -10.32
C THR A 93 -1.63 0.47 -10.84
N ILE A 94 -2.17 1.22 -11.80
CA ILE A 94 -1.56 2.43 -12.35
C ILE A 94 -1.46 3.52 -11.28
N LYS A 95 -2.53 3.75 -10.52
CA LYS A 95 -2.53 4.71 -9.40
C LYS A 95 -1.45 4.34 -8.37
N ARG A 96 -1.34 3.06 -7.99
CA ARG A 96 -0.27 2.57 -7.11
C ARG A 96 1.12 2.86 -7.68
N HIS A 97 1.31 2.62 -8.97
CA HIS A 97 2.59 2.92 -9.64
C HIS A 97 2.97 4.40 -9.52
N GLN A 98 2.03 5.31 -9.82
CA GLN A 98 2.26 6.75 -9.70
C GLN A 98 2.64 7.17 -8.28
N ILE A 99 1.98 6.61 -7.27
CA ILE A 99 2.28 6.87 -5.85
C ILE A 99 3.68 6.33 -5.49
N ILE A 100 4.07 5.15 -5.97
CA ILE A 100 5.42 4.60 -5.77
C ILE A 100 6.47 5.52 -6.39
N GLN A 101 6.26 6.01 -7.62
CA GLN A 101 7.19 6.93 -8.27
C GLN A 101 7.30 8.27 -7.50
N LEU A 102 6.19 8.80 -7.02
CA LEU A 102 6.18 9.97 -6.15
C LEU A 102 6.99 9.72 -4.87
N ALA A 103 6.70 8.63 -4.15
CA ALA A 103 7.42 8.27 -2.93
C ALA A 103 8.94 8.09 -3.15
N LYS A 104 9.32 7.44 -4.26
CA LYS A 104 10.73 7.31 -4.67
C LYS A 104 11.38 8.66 -4.97
N SER A 105 10.66 9.59 -5.57
CA SER A 105 11.20 10.92 -5.88
C SER A 105 11.55 11.71 -4.62
N LEU A 106 10.81 11.50 -3.52
CA LEU A 106 11.07 12.14 -2.23
C LEU A 106 12.29 11.60 -1.50
N LEU A 107 12.82 10.45 -1.90
CA LEU A 107 14.10 9.95 -1.39
C LEU A 107 15.32 10.62 -2.04
N LYS A 108 15.11 11.47 -3.06
CA LYS A 108 16.17 12.28 -3.65
C LYS A 108 16.45 13.51 -2.78
N TYR A 109 17.64 14.05 -2.90
CA TYR A 109 17.97 15.30 -2.23
C TYR A 109 17.05 16.44 -2.70
N THR A 110 16.63 17.28 -1.78
CA THR A 110 15.96 18.55 -2.06
C THR A 110 16.99 19.62 -2.47
N ASP A 111 18.22 19.49 -1.97
CA ASP A 111 19.36 20.34 -2.26
C ASP A 111 20.60 19.43 -2.33
N GLU A 112 21.15 19.25 -3.54
CA GLU A 112 22.32 18.39 -3.77
C GLU A 112 23.59 18.92 -3.11
N GLU A 113 23.77 20.25 -3.05
CA GLU A 113 24.95 20.86 -2.44
C GLU A 113 24.95 20.67 -0.92
N ARG A 114 23.79 20.82 -0.29
CA ARG A 114 23.61 20.66 1.16
C ARG A 114 23.27 19.25 1.58
N ARG A 115 23.02 18.32 0.64
CA ARG A 115 22.55 16.96 0.89
C ARG A 115 21.33 16.92 1.82
N SER A 116 20.40 17.85 1.62
CA SER A 116 19.18 17.91 2.40
C SER A 116 18.10 17.01 1.79
N TYR A 117 17.34 16.35 2.64
CA TYR A 117 16.22 15.48 2.25
C TYR A 117 14.88 16.14 2.59
N HIS A 118 13.83 15.63 1.99
CA HIS A 118 12.46 15.94 2.41
C HIS A 118 12.27 15.58 3.88
N TRP A 119 11.36 16.29 4.52
CA TRP A 119 11.02 16.06 5.91
C TRP A 119 10.36 14.68 6.07
N GLU A 120 10.63 14.00 7.19
CA GLU A 120 9.96 12.78 7.63
C GLU A 120 8.43 12.87 7.47
N ARG A 121 7.87 14.01 7.90
CA ARG A 121 6.45 14.33 7.75
C ARG A 121 5.93 14.15 6.32
N THR A 122 6.68 14.53 5.29
CA THR A 122 6.22 14.41 3.90
C THR A 122 6.08 12.95 3.48
N LEU A 123 6.99 12.08 3.92
CA LEU A 123 6.91 10.64 3.67
C LEU A 123 5.77 10.01 4.48
N HIS A 124 5.61 10.44 5.73
CA HIS A 124 4.50 10.00 6.57
C HIS A 124 3.15 10.35 5.92
N GLU A 125 2.94 11.60 5.51
CA GLU A 125 1.68 12.04 4.89
C GLU A 125 1.34 11.30 3.58
N ILE A 126 2.34 10.88 2.78
CA ILE A 126 2.09 10.04 1.60
C ILE A 126 1.62 8.65 2.00
N ILE A 127 2.19 8.07 3.05
CA ILE A 127 1.84 6.72 3.51
C ILE A 127 0.51 6.77 4.26
N CYS A 128 0.34 7.74 5.13
CA CYS A 128 -0.87 7.90 5.94
C CYS A 128 -1.06 9.36 6.38
N PRO A 129 -2.25 9.94 6.25
CA PRO A 129 -2.52 11.29 6.76
C PRO A 129 -2.27 11.39 8.26
N MET A 130 -1.54 12.44 8.67
CA MET A 130 -1.19 12.68 10.07
C MET A 130 -2.37 13.16 10.92
N GLY A 131 -2.29 12.95 12.23
CA GLY A 131 -3.27 13.44 13.20
C GLY A 131 -4.62 12.74 13.14
N LYS A 132 -4.72 11.58 12.48
CA LYS A 132 -5.97 10.82 12.33
C LYS A 132 -6.08 9.71 13.38
N MET A 133 -7.30 9.47 13.83
CA MET A 133 -7.69 8.29 14.58
C MET A 133 -8.93 7.76 13.87
N LEU A 134 -8.79 6.68 13.12
CA LEU A 134 -9.83 6.22 12.22
C LEU A 134 -10.29 4.83 12.61
N SER A 135 -11.59 4.69 12.80
CA SER A 135 -12.26 3.40 12.73
C SER A 135 -12.57 3.10 11.26
N ASN A 136 -12.79 1.82 10.96
CA ASN A 136 -13.00 1.28 9.60
C ASN A 136 -14.07 1.99 8.74
N ARG A 137 -14.91 2.80 9.30
CA ARG A 137 -16.01 3.45 8.58
C ARG A 137 -15.59 4.69 7.78
N GLU A 138 -14.40 5.24 8.07
CA GLU A 138 -13.90 6.48 7.45
C GLU A 138 -12.69 6.22 6.52
N TYR A 139 -12.56 5.01 6.06
CA TYR A 139 -11.44 4.47 5.29
C TYR A 139 -11.42 5.04 3.87
N ASN A 140 -10.48 5.95 3.52
CA ASN A 140 -10.29 6.24 2.10
C ASN A 140 -8.94 6.80 1.63
N ASP A 141 -8.11 7.45 2.45
CA ASP A 141 -7.02 8.27 1.90
C ASP A 141 -5.62 7.89 2.41
N HIS A 142 -5.33 6.59 2.56
CA HIS A 142 -3.99 6.15 2.94
C HIS A 142 -3.33 5.25 1.90
N ASN A 143 -2.01 5.18 1.95
CA ASN A 143 -1.19 4.30 1.13
C ASN A 143 -0.37 3.32 2.00
N LEU A 144 -0.98 2.78 3.05
CA LEU A 144 -0.37 1.82 3.99
C LEU A 144 0.21 0.59 3.27
N TRP A 145 -0.39 0.21 2.14
CA TRP A 145 0.09 -0.84 1.25
C TRP A 145 1.53 -0.58 0.74
N LEU A 146 2.04 0.65 0.78
CA LEU A 146 3.45 0.93 0.50
C LEU A 146 4.34 0.19 1.47
N VAL A 147 4.00 0.18 2.76
CA VAL A 147 4.76 -0.51 3.80
C VAL A 147 4.44 -1.99 3.77
N ASP A 148 3.17 -2.34 3.95
CA ASP A 148 2.68 -3.72 3.91
C ASP A 148 1.19 -3.70 3.55
N ASP A 149 0.77 -4.53 2.58
CA ASP A 149 -0.64 -4.65 2.21
C ASP A 149 -1.50 -5.13 3.40
N LEU A 150 -0.91 -5.87 4.33
CA LEU A 150 -1.59 -6.38 5.52
C LEU A 150 -2.04 -5.27 6.48
N LEU A 151 -1.37 -4.12 6.50
CA LEU A 151 -1.78 -2.98 7.33
C LEU A 151 -3.16 -2.44 6.94
N SER A 152 -3.59 -2.67 5.70
CA SER A 152 -4.91 -2.31 5.23
C SER A 152 -6.05 -3.15 5.81
N TYR A 153 -5.75 -4.24 6.52
CA TYR A 153 -6.74 -5.14 7.11
C TYR A 153 -6.95 -4.94 8.61
N TYR A 154 -6.43 -3.86 9.17
CA TYR A 154 -6.71 -3.48 10.56
C TYR A 154 -7.97 -2.63 10.64
N SER A 155 -8.83 -2.89 11.63
CA SER A 155 -10.10 -2.17 11.80
C SER A 155 -9.94 -0.80 12.44
N PHE A 156 -8.82 -0.59 13.09
CA PHE A 156 -8.50 0.66 13.76
C PHE A 156 -7.03 0.99 13.57
N PHE A 157 -6.78 2.23 13.22
CA PHE A 157 -5.44 2.78 13.28
C PHE A 157 -5.46 4.24 13.77
N ALA A 158 -4.35 4.66 14.34
CA ALA A 158 -4.11 6.04 14.70
C ALA A 158 -2.76 6.49 14.17
N SER A 159 -2.71 7.72 13.68
CA SER A 159 -1.54 8.36 13.12
C SER A 159 -1.25 9.63 13.93
N ASP A 160 -0.01 9.74 14.42
CA ASP A 160 0.49 10.94 15.11
C ASP A 160 -0.44 11.36 16.25
N LYS A 161 -0.75 10.43 17.14
CA LYS A 161 -1.61 10.63 18.31
C LYS A 161 -0.85 10.39 19.60
N ALA A 162 -1.00 11.34 20.51
CA ALA A 162 -0.38 11.23 21.83
C ALA A 162 -0.80 9.94 22.56
N MET A 163 0.12 9.32 23.26
CA MET A 163 -0.10 8.09 24.02
C MET A 163 -1.22 8.25 25.06
N SER A 164 -1.51 9.49 25.49
CA SER A 164 -2.67 9.80 26.35
C SER A 164 -4.01 9.44 25.70
N SER A 165 -4.09 9.45 24.37
CA SER A 165 -5.27 9.01 23.61
C SER A 165 -5.50 7.49 23.68
N PHE A 166 -4.50 6.74 24.12
CA PHE A 166 -4.53 5.28 24.31
C PHE A 166 -4.62 4.88 25.80
N GLY A 167 -5.00 5.80 26.66
CA GLY A 167 -5.15 5.54 28.09
C GLY A 167 -3.85 5.63 28.91
N VAL A 168 -2.78 6.22 28.36
CA VAL A 168 -1.52 6.48 29.07
C VAL A 168 -1.53 7.90 29.59
N GLU A 169 -2.00 8.11 30.83
CA GLU A 169 -2.17 9.43 31.43
C GLU A 169 -0.86 10.25 31.44
N GLY A 170 -0.97 11.52 31.06
CA GLY A 170 0.13 12.49 31.09
C GLY A 170 1.22 12.31 30.03
N GLU A 171 1.14 11.29 29.19
CA GLU A 171 2.14 10.99 28.17
C GLU A 171 1.84 11.76 26.87
N ARG A 172 2.81 12.55 26.43
CA ARG A 172 2.72 13.38 25.22
C ARG A 172 3.48 12.79 24.03
N LYS A 173 4.24 11.69 24.22
CA LYS A 173 4.92 11.03 23.10
C LYS A 173 3.89 10.48 22.13
N GLU A 174 4.17 10.59 20.86
CA GLU A 174 3.30 10.25 19.75
C GLU A 174 3.99 9.20 18.89
N PRO A 175 3.51 7.95 18.83
CA PRO A 175 3.92 7.02 17.81
C PRO A 175 3.38 7.47 16.46
N ASP A 176 4.17 7.31 15.41
CA ASP A 176 3.75 7.71 14.07
C ASP A 176 2.50 6.97 13.61
N LEU A 177 2.48 5.63 13.75
CA LEU A 177 1.29 4.83 13.46
C LEU A 177 1.11 3.71 14.49
N ILE A 178 -0.13 3.48 14.91
CA ILE A 178 -0.55 2.30 15.69
C ILE A 178 -1.74 1.63 15.01
N PHE A 179 -1.71 0.31 14.92
CA PHE A 179 -2.80 -0.50 14.36
C PHE A 179 -3.30 -1.51 15.39
N LEU A 180 -4.62 -1.63 15.48
CA LEU A 180 -5.32 -2.52 16.39
C LEU A 180 -6.42 -3.30 15.66
N ASN A 181 -6.72 -4.50 16.15
CA ASN A 181 -7.81 -5.35 15.69
C ASN A 181 -7.74 -5.70 14.20
N PRO A 182 -6.90 -6.64 13.78
CA PRO A 182 -6.83 -7.11 12.40
C PRO A 182 -8.10 -7.88 12.00
N TYR A 183 -8.69 -7.54 10.87
CA TYR A 183 -9.89 -8.24 10.37
C TYR A 183 -9.60 -9.63 9.81
N GLY A 184 -8.44 -9.82 9.20
CA GLY A 184 -8.17 -10.99 8.38
C GLY A 184 -7.24 -12.04 8.99
N PHE A 185 -6.66 -11.79 10.17
CA PHE A 185 -5.58 -12.62 10.72
C PHE A 185 -5.85 -13.17 12.11
N ARG A 186 -7.09 -13.06 12.57
CA ARG A 186 -7.45 -13.57 13.89
C ARG A 186 -7.12 -15.05 13.98
N ARG A 187 -6.16 -15.37 14.85
CA ARG A 187 -5.83 -16.75 15.17
C ARG A 187 -6.63 -17.14 16.41
N GLU A 188 -7.47 -18.16 16.27
CA GLU A 188 -8.20 -18.68 17.44
C GLU A 188 -7.22 -18.98 18.60
N GLY A 189 -7.56 -18.51 19.79
CA GLY A 189 -6.79 -18.74 21.01
C GLY A 189 -5.53 -17.89 21.18
N THR A 190 -5.28 -16.88 20.35
CA THR A 190 -4.19 -15.92 20.53
C THR A 190 -4.72 -14.49 20.57
N ASN A 191 -4.04 -13.62 21.34
CA ASN A 191 -4.32 -12.19 21.27
C ASN A 191 -3.88 -11.62 19.93
N ASP A 192 -4.70 -10.73 19.37
CA ASP A 192 -4.39 -10.04 18.11
C ASP A 192 -3.15 -9.16 18.29
N PRO A 193 -2.23 -9.12 17.32
CA PRO A 193 -1.05 -8.29 17.41
C PRO A 193 -1.39 -6.80 17.30
N VAL A 194 -0.67 -5.99 18.09
CA VAL A 194 -0.61 -4.55 17.91
C VAL A 194 0.56 -4.22 17.01
N VAL A 195 0.35 -3.44 15.95
CA VAL A 195 1.45 -3.00 15.09
C VAL A 195 1.77 -1.54 15.39
N ILE A 196 3.06 -1.24 15.57
CA ILE A 196 3.58 0.11 15.70
C ILE A 196 4.52 0.36 14.52
N VAL A 197 4.32 1.46 13.80
CA VAL A 197 5.23 1.90 12.75
C VAL A 197 5.83 3.24 13.17
N GLU A 198 7.15 3.32 13.07
CA GLU A 198 7.92 4.53 13.39
C GLU A 198 8.71 4.95 12.16
N PHE A 199 8.61 6.21 11.79
CA PHE A 199 9.38 6.81 10.70
C PHE A 199 10.61 7.51 11.26
N LYS A 200 11.66 7.56 10.46
CA LYS A 200 12.86 8.36 10.74
C LYS A 200 13.23 9.15 9.51
N ARG A 201 13.68 10.37 9.72
CA ARG A 201 14.07 11.26 8.63
C ARG A 201 15.06 10.57 7.69
N PRO A 202 14.86 10.63 6.36
CA PRO A 202 15.86 10.18 5.40
C PRO A 202 17.21 10.85 5.62
N GLY A 203 18.29 10.06 5.50
CA GLY A 203 19.66 10.57 5.64
C GLY A 203 20.10 10.92 7.06
N ASP A 204 19.30 10.66 8.09
CA ASP A 204 19.72 10.90 9.48
C ASP A 204 20.77 9.88 9.93
N GLU A 205 22.02 10.33 9.98
CA GLU A 205 23.14 9.49 10.42
C GLU A 205 23.22 9.34 11.95
N GLN A 206 22.75 10.32 12.69
CA GLN A 206 22.98 10.39 14.13
C GLN A 206 21.79 9.88 14.95
N MET A 207 20.57 9.93 14.40
CA MET A 207 19.33 9.57 15.09
C MET A 207 19.36 10.00 16.58
N SER A 208 18.69 11.04 16.94
CA SER A 208 18.72 11.66 18.28
C SER A 208 18.41 10.67 19.42
N SER A 209 17.64 9.62 19.14
CA SER A 209 17.34 8.49 20.04
C SER A 209 17.46 7.18 19.27
N ASP A 210 17.61 6.06 20.00
CA ASP A 210 17.51 4.74 19.37
C ASP A 210 16.05 4.45 19.01
N PRO A 211 15.73 4.26 17.74
CA PRO A 211 14.34 4.03 17.34
C PRO A 211 13.80 2.68 17.84
N VAL A 212 14.66 1.71 18.14
CA VAL A 212 14.25 0.44 18.74
C VAL A 212 13.82 0.67 20.19
N ASP A 213 14.61 1.40 20.96
CA ASP A 213 14.25 1.75 22.34
C ASP A 213 12.95 2.57 22.38
N GLN A 214 12.76 3.48 21.40
CA GLN A 214 11.57 4.29 21.31
C GLN A 214 10.31 3.46 21.10
N VAL A 215 10.31 2.52 20.14
CA VAL A 215 9.13 1.67 19.91
C VAL A 215 8.89 0.70 21.08
N LEU A 216 9.93 0.21 21.74
CA LEU A 216 9.78 -0.63 22.91
C LEU A 216 9.22 0.14 24.11
N GLU A 217 9.58 1.40 24.28
CA GLU A 217 8.95 2.28 25.28
C GLU A 217 7.43 2.45 25.02
N TYR A 218 7.01 2.56 23.76
CA TYR A 218 5.58 2.56 23.41
C TYR A 218 4.91 1.24 23.77
N VAL A 219 5.56 0.10 23.49
CA VAL A 219 5.06 -1.22 23.87
C VAL A 219 4.84 -1.31 25.39
N GLU A 220 5.84 -0.91 26.20
CA GLU A 220 5.72 -0.91 27.66
C GLU A 220 4.55 -0.07 28.16
N LYS A 221 4.39 1.13 27.59
CA LYS A 221 3.33 2.06 27.99
C LYS A 221 1.93 1.59 27.60
N LEU A 222 1.81 0.84 26.51
CA LEU A 222 0.53 0.30 26.03
C LEU A 222 0.10 -0.96 26.80
N ARG A 223 1.02 -1.66 27.47
CA ARG A 223 0.70 -2.83 28.28
C ARG A 223 -0.37 -2.52 29.32
N SER A 224 -1.31 -3.44 29.50
CA SER A 224 -2.43 -3.33 30.44
C SER A 224 -3.30 -2.09 30.24
N LYS A 225 -3.37 -1.57 29.00
CA LYS A 225 -4.23 -0.43 28.65
C LYS A 225 -5.47 -0.84 27.89
N THR A 226 -6.54 -0.12 28.12
CA THR A 226 -7.77 -0.19 27.33
C THR A 226 -7.78 0.98 26.37
N VAL A 227 -7.69 0.70 25.09
CA VAL A 227 -7.78 1.70 24.02
C VAL A 227 -9.22 1.98 23.69
N ARG A 228 -9.57 3.25 23.60
CA ARG A 228 -10.92 3.73 23.25
C ARG A 228 -10.86 4.61 22.01
N ASP A 229 -11.94 4.62 21.24
CA ASP A 229 -12.11 5.55 20.14
C ASP A 229 -12.49 6.97 20.63
N GLN A 230 -12.72 7.87 19.68
CA GLN A 230 -13.09 9.26 19.99
C GLN A 230 -14.47 9.38 20.66
N GLU A 231 -15.33 8.38 20.52
CA GLU A 231 -16.66 8.31 21.12
C GLU A 231 -16.63 7.62 22.48
N GLY A 232 -15.46 7.13 22.92
CA GLY A 232 -15.25 6.44 24.20
C GLY A 232 -15.54 4.94 24.16
N ALA A 233 -15.90 4.38 23.01
CA ALA A 233 -16.10 2.94 22.87
C ALA A 233 -14.77 2.18 22.95
N VAL A 234 -14.78 1.00 23.59
CA VAL A 234 -13.59 0.17 23.71
C VAL A 234 -13.22 -0.40 22.34
N VAL A 235 -12.02 -0.06 21.87
CA VAL A 235 -11.44 -0.58 20.64
C VAL A 235 -10.69 -1.87 20.91
N SER A 236 -9.82 -1.88 21.92
CA SER A 236 -8.99 -3.04 22.26
C SER A 236 -8.57 -2.99 23.73
N GLU A 237 -8.39 -4.17 24.31
CA GLU A 237 -7.73 -4.37 25.59
C GLU A 237 -6.36 -5.01 25.35
N ILE A 238 -5.29 -4.29 25.68
CA ILE A 238 -3.92 -4.73 25.48
C ILE A 238 -3.44 -5.40 26.75
N GLY A 239 -3.46 -6.72 26.78
CA GLY A 239 -3.00 -7.52 27.90
C GLY A 239 -1.48 -7.77 27.90
N ASP A 240 -0.98 -8.43 28.96
CA ASP A 240 0.42 -8.77 29.10
C ASP A 240 0.89 -9.77 28.02
N ASP A 241 -0.04 -10.58 27.52
CA ASP A 241 0.20 -11.58 26.48
C ASP A 241 0.07 -11.05 25.05
N THR A 242 -0.38 -9.81 24.85
CA THR A 242 -0.54 -9.23 23.54
C THR A 242 0.80 -9.15 22.81
N PRO A 243 0.94 -9.76 21.63
CA PRO A 243 2.14 -9.63 20.82
C PRO A 243 2.20 -8.26 20.14
N PHE A 244 3.41 -7.79 19.89
CA PHE A 244 3.64 -6.55 19.16
C PHE A 244 4.48 -6.79 17.90
N GLU A 245 4.18 -6.05 16.84
CA GLU A 245 5.01 -5.95 15.65
C GLU A 245 5.47 -4.50 15.49
N CYS A 246 6.75 -4.25 15.65
CA CYS A 246 7.34 -2.93 15.52
C CYS A 246 8.08 -2.81 14.19
N ILE A 247 7.69 -1.86 13.37
CA ILE A 247 8.28 -1.58 12.06
C ILE A 247 8.92 -0.19 12.12
N ILE A 248 10.22 -0.12 11.87
CA ILE A 248 10.98 1.12 11.85
C ILE A 248 11.40 1.38 10.40
N LEU A 249 11.00 2.53 9.86
CA LEU A 249 11.35 2.97 8.52
C LEU A 249 12.42 4.07 8.60
N CYS A 250 13.60 3.80 8.05
CA CYS A 250 14.71 4.74 8.09
C CYS A 250 15.66 4.53 6.89
N ASP A 251 16.58 5.45 6.66
CA ASP A 251 17.71 5.16 5.80
C ASP A 251 18.78 4.35 6.57
N LEU A 252 19.32 3.31 5.92
CA LEU A 252 20.39 2.50 6.47
C LEU A 252 21.76 3.13 6.18
N THR A 253 22.00 4.32 6.75
CA THR A 253 23.33 4.92 6.77
C THR A 253 24.32 4.03 7.52
N GLU A 254 25.61 4.26 7.35
CA GLU A 254 26.63 3.49 8.10
C GLU A 254 26.50 3.67 9.62
N GLY A 255 26.07 4.86 10.06
CA GLY A 255 25.74 5.12 11.47
C GLY A 255 24.58 4.27 11.97
N ALA A 256 23.47 4.26 11.22
CA ALA A 256 22.29 3.46 11.51
C ALA A 256 22.60 1.95 11.54
N LYS A 257 23.31 1.43 10.55
CA LYS A 257 23.73 0.02 10.49
C LYS A 257 24.57 -0.40 11.69
N ARG A 258 25.52 0.45 12.12
CA ARG A 258 26.34 0.18 13.32
C ARG A 258 25.52 0.13 14.59
N ARG A 259 24.49 0.99 14.69
CA ARG A 259 23.56 1.02 15.84
C ARG A 259 22.75 -0.26 15.90
N PHE A 260 22.05 -0.61 14.81
CA PHE A 260 21.21 -1.81 14.78
C PHE A 260 21.99 -3.11 15.02
N LYS A 261 23.21 -3.25 14.48
CA LYS A 261 24.07 -4.42 14.73
C LYS A 261 24.39 -4.64 16.20
N ARG A 262 24.27 -3.63 17.05
CA ARG A 262 24.55 -3.70 18.49
C ARG A 262 23.29 -3.84 19.35
N GLY A 263 22.12 -3.58 18.77
CA GLY A 263 20.84 -3.59 19.45
C GLY A 263 20.08 -4.92 19.32
N LEU A 264 18.82 -4.91 19.70
CA LEU A 264 17.93 -6.08 19.62
C LEU A 264 17.56 -6.48 18.19
N ALA A 265 17.51 -5.53 17.26
CA ALA A 265 17.27 -5.78 15.83
C ALA A 265 18.61 -5.96 15.09
N HIS A 266 19.42 -6.95 15.45
CA HIS A 266 20.80 -7.09 14.95
C HIS A 266 20.96 -8.01 13.74
N ASN A 267 19.94 -8.77 13.37
CA ASN A 267 20.02 -9.69 12.24
C ASN A 267 19.75 -8.94 10.93
N PRO A 268 20.71 -8.90 9.98
CA PRO A 268 20.47 -8.25 8.70
C PRO A 268 19.50 -9.08 7.84
N THR A 269 18.70 -8.39 7.05
CA THR A 269 17.90 -9.05 6.00
C THR A 269 18.83 -9.60 4.90
N PRO A 270 18.45 -10.67 4.18
CA PRO A 270 19.29 -11.28 3.14
C PRO A 270 19.73 -10.30 2.05
N ASP A 271 18.90 -9.29 1.74
CA ASP A 271 19.20 -8.25 0.76
C ASP A 271 20.02 -7.08 1.34
N GLY A 272 20.38 -7.12 2.62
CA GLY A 272 21.13 -6.07 3.31
C GLY A 272 20.39 -4.73 3.45
N GLN A 273 19.10 -4.68 3.14
CA GLN A 273 18.27 -3.47 3.15
C GLN A 273 17.39 -3.34 4.39
N GLY A 274 17.66 -4.13 5.41
CA GLY A 274 16.93 -4.12 6.67
C GLY A 274 17.63 -4.90 7.75
N PHE A 275 17.03 -4.86 8.94
CA PHE A 275 17.38 -5.65 10.11
C PHE A 275 16.13 -6.18 10.76
N TYR A 276 16.25 -7.28 11.49
CA TYR A 276 15.16 -7.85 12.27
C TYR A 276 15.66 -8.41 13.60
N GLY A 277 14.73 -8.54 14.52
CA GLY A 277 15.00 -9.10 15.82
C GLY A 277 13.72 -9.38 16.58
N PHE A 278 13.89 -9.86 17.81
CA PHE A 278 12.78 -10.13 18.71
C PHE A 278 13.17 -9.74 20.13
N SER A 279 12.27 -9.06 20.83
CA SER A 279 12.39 -8.76 22.25
C SER A 279 11.47 -9.70 23.04
N PRO A 280 12.01 -10.74 23.71
CA PRO A 280 11.20 -11.66 24.51
C PRO A 280 10.50 -10.95 25.68
N ALA A 281 11.19 -10.00 26.33
CA ALA A 281 10.65 -9.24 27.45
C ALA A 281 9.42 -8.41 27.07
N HIS A 282 9.38 -7.91 25.82
CA HIS A 282 8.28 -7.10 25.30
C HIS A 282 7.32 -7.89 24.41
N ARG A 283 7.58 -9.18 24.15
CA ARG A 283 6.86 -10.01 23.16
C ARG A 283 6.70 -9.28 21.83
N ALA A 284 7.76 -8.59 21.40
CA ALA A 284 7.76 -7.69 20.27
C ALA A 284 8.71 -8.19 19.18
N SER A 285 8.20 -8.38 17.96
CA SER A 285 9.01 -8.53 16.77
C SER A 285 9.45 -7.15 16.27
N LEU A 286 10.71 -7.05 15.85
CA LEU A 286 11.34 -5.80 15.41
C LEU A 286 11.73 -5.95 13.94
N ARG A 287 11.27 -5.05 13.09
CA ARG A 287 11.67 -4.95 11.68
C ARG A 287 12.16 -3.54 11.39
N VAL A 288 13.41 -3.40 11.02
CA VAL A 288 13.98 -2.15 10.54
C VAL A 288 14.13 -2.26 9.03
N LEU A 289 13.50 -1.39 8.29
CA LEU A 289 13.45 -1.45 6.83
C LEU A 289 13.93 -0.11 6.24
N SER A 290 14.76 -0.18 5.19
CA SER A 290 15.09 1.03 4.45
C SER A 290 13.89 1.49 3.62
N TYR A 291 13.71 2.80 3.45
CA TYR A 291 12.71 3.35 2.53
C TYR A 291 12.86 2.79 1.12
N ARG A 292 14.09 2.62 0.65
CA ARG A 292 14.39 2.02 -0.66
C ARG A 292 13.85 0.61 -0.78
N LYS A 293 14.02 -0.21 0.28
CA LYS A 293 13.45 -1.56 0.32
C LYS A 293 11.94 -1.52 0.26
N VAL A 294 11.31 -0.73 1.11
CA VAL A 294 9.85 -0.63 1.20
C VAL A 294 9.25 -0.26 -0.16
N PHE A 295 9.77 0.76 -0.82
CA PHE A 295 9.24 1.20 -2.11
C PHE A 295 9.58 0.24 -3.26
N ARG A 296 10.73 -0.43 -3.22
CA ARG A 296 11.07 -1.51 -4.16
C ARG A 296 10.13 -2.70 -3.99
N ASP A 297 9.89 -3.12 -2.75
CA ASP A 297 9.03 -4.27 -2.49
C ASP A 297 7.56 -3.96 -2.86
N ALA A 298 7.09 -2.73 -2.62
CA ALA A 298 5.79 -2.25 -3.10
C ALA A 298 5.71 -2.27 -4.64
N GLU A 299 6.76 -1.85 -5.33
CA GLU A 299 6.85 -1.90 -6.79
C GLU A 299 6.80 -3.33 -7.32
N LEU A 300 7.54 -4.27 -6.70
CA LEU A 300 7.53 -5.69 -7.08
C LEU A 300 6.13 -6.30 -6.88
N ARG A 301 5.45 -5.98 -5.77
CA ARG A 301 4.05 -6.40 -5.56
C ARG A 301 3.14 -5.83 -6.65
N ASN A 302 3.33 -4.57 -7.01
CA ASN A 302 2.53 -3.91 -8.05
C ASN A 302 2.81 -4.50 -9.45
N HIS A 303 4.05 -4.87 -9.75
CA HIS A 303 4.42 -5.54 -11.01
C HIS A 303 3.68 -6.88 -11.20
N SER A 304 3.36 -7.59 -10.11
CA SER A 304 2.56 -8.81 -10.18
C SER A 304 1.17 -8.57 -10.80
N PHE A 305 0.55 -7.42 -10.50
CA PHE A 305 -0.72 -7.03 -11.09
C PHE A 305 -0.55 -6.61 -12.55
N PHE A 306 0.47 -5.80 -12.87
CA PHE A 306 0.78 -5.44 -14.26
C PHE A 306 1.01 -6.68 -15.13
N ASN A 307 1.73 -7.68 -14.62
CA ASN A 307 1.97 -8.93 -15.33
C ASN A 307 0.66 -9.68 -15.63
N ARG A 308 -0.20 -9.83 -14.62
CA ARG A 308 -1.50 -10.49 -14.77
C ARG A 308 -2.44 -9.78 -15.74
N LEU A 309 -2.33 -8.45 -15.83
CA LEU A 309 -3.10 -7.61 -16.75
C LEU A 309 -2.49 -7.55 -18.16
N GLY A 310 -1.29 -8.11 -18.37
CA GLY A 310 -0.56 -7.99 -19.63
C GLY A 310 -0.04 -6.57 -19.91
N LEU A 311 0.05 -5.73 -18.88
CA LEU A 311 0.41 -4.30 -18.97
C LEU A 311 1.85 -4.02 -18.48
N LEU A 312 2.73 -5.01 -18.45
CA LEU A 312 4.11 -4.78 -18.02
C LEU A 312 4.77 -3.74 -18.94
N PRO A 313 5.37 -2.69 -18.37
CA PRO A 313 6.26 -1.80 -19.12
C PRO A 313 7.34 -2.63 -19.82
N GLU A 314 7.71 -2.23 -21.05
CA GLU A 314 8.67 -3.00 -21.88
C GLU A 314 10.02 -3.20 -21.16
N GLU A 315 10.46 -2.18 -20.41
CA GLU A 315 11.68 -2.22 -19.59
C GLU A 315 11.64 -3.32 -18.51
N VAL A 316 10.49 -3.49 -17.86
CA VAL A 316 10.28 -4.52 -16.83
C VAL A 316 10.16 -5.90 -17.47
N ARG A 317 9.52 -5.99 -18.63
CA ARG A 317 9.37 -7.23 -19.39
C ARG A 317 10.73 -7.74 -19.87
N SER A 318 11.59 -6.85 -20.34
CA SER A 318 12.96 -7.18 -20.78
C SER A 318 13.81 -7.64 -19.59
N ALA A 319 13.79 -6.92 -18.47
CA ALA A 319 14.53 -7.29 -17.26
C ALA A 319 14.08 -8.63 -16.63
N LEU A 320 12.79 -8.97 -16.75
CA LEU A 320 12.26 -10.27 -16.30
C LEU A 320 12.68 -11.41 -17.22
N LYS A 321 12.79 -11.17 -18.55
CA LYS A 321 13.30 -12.15 -19.50
C LYS A 321 14.77 -12.46 -19.25
N GLU A 322 15.61 -11.46 -19.07
CA GLU A 322 17.03 -11.65 -18.77
C GLU A 322 17.26 -12.47 -17.50
N ARG A 323 16.44 -12.27 -16.44
CA ARG A 323 16.53 -13.09 -15.21
C ARG A 323 16.13 -14.54 -15.44
N THR A 324 15.07 -14.79 -16.22
CA THR A 324 14.61 -16.17 -16.52
C THR A 324 15.60 -16.93 -17.39
N ASP A 325 16.35 -16.26 -18.24
CA ASP A 325 17.36 -16.87 -19.08
C ASP A 325 18.62 -17.21 -18.27
N VAL A 326 19.05 -16.32 -17.36
CA VAL A 326 20.17 -16.58 -16.42
C VAL A 326 19.86 -17.76 -15.48
N ASP A 327 18.62 -17.82 -14.93
CA ASP A 327 18.21 -18.93 -14.05
C ASP A 327 18.11 -20.28 -14.80
N ARG A 328 17.86 -20.27 -16.12
CA ARG A 328 17.87 -21.48 -16.96
C ARG A 328 19.28 -21.95 -17.25
N ASP A 329 20.20 -21.04 -17.49
CA ASP A 329 21.60 -21.40 -17.78
C ASP A 329 22.30 -21.95 -16.52
N VAL A 330 22.00 -21.41 -15.34
CA VAL A 330 22.50 -21.92 -14.04
C VAL A 330 21.88 -23.26 -13.65
N ALA A 331 20.69 -23.60 -14.15
CA ALA A 331 20.05 -24.89 -13.89
C ALA A 331 20.46 -25.98 -14.91
N ALA A 332 21.21 -25.61 -15.94
CA ALA A 332 21.69 -26.51 -16.98
C ALA A 332 23.18 -26.90 -16.83
N GLU A 333 23.90 -26.27 -15.87
CA GLU A 333 25.23 -26.67 -15.39
C GLU A 333 25.11 -27.53 -14.11
#